data_ff80bb6f3edff01bcaba11fda082eb93
#
_entry.id   ff80bb6f3edff01bcaba11fda082eb93
#
_cell.length_a   1.000
_cell.length_b   1.000
_cell.length_c   1.000
_cell.angle_alpha   90.00
_cell.angle_beta   90.00
_cell.angle_gamma   90.00
#
_symmetry.space_group_name_H-M   'P 1'
#
loop_
_entity.id
_entity.type
_entity.pdbx_description
1 polymer ?
#
loop_
_entity_poly.entity_id
_entity_poly.type
_entity_poly.pdbx_seq_one_letter_code
_entity_poly.pdbx_strand_id
1 'polypeptide(L)'
;MDEFAPVRRTSVSVAVFDQIAAQILAGTLTAGASLPPERSLTESFAVNRQAVREALQRLDQLGLVEIRHGDATRIRDYRSSCGLDLLPRLFLRADGTVDPHVVRSVMEMRAAIGADAAALCATRADEPRMSELRGLLDELTTAMHSTAPHAAGTHTAGTHTAGTHAAGLPALTARFWDVIVDGSDNICYRLSLNALRRAYQPAKAMIDSLMIAEHRDLNGHQDVVAAIAARDAERARAAATTLLARGTDAITTLFTDLEIQR
;
A
#
# COMPACT_ATOMS: atom_id res chain seq x y z
N MET A 1 -19.26 38.24 14.19
CA MET A 1 -18.44 38.22 12.95
C MET A 1 -18.21 36.75 12.68
N ASP A 2 -18.87 36.24 11.64
CA ASP A 2 -18.78 34.85 11.27
C ASP A 2 -17.34 34.53 10.81
N GLU A 3 -16.73 33.57 11.48
CA GLU A 3 -15.36 33.10 11.22
C GLU A 3 -15.41 32.19 10.00
N PHE A 4 -14.94 32.69 8.85
CA PHE A 4 -14.87 31.89 7.62
C PHE A 4 -13.86 30.75 7.79
N ALA A 5 -14.31 29.50 7.67
CA ALA A 5 -13.45 28.34 7.68
C ALA A 5 -12.68 28.20 6.34
N PRO A 6 -11.39 27.84 6.35
CA PRO A 6 -10.62 27.64 5.11
C PRO A 6 -11.23 26.54 4.24
N VAL A 7 -11.56 26.87 3.00
CA VAL A 7 -12.03 25.89 2.01
C VAL A 7 -10.82 25.09 1.51
N ARG A 8 -10.86 23.76 1.62
CA ARG A 8 -9.90 22.86 0.94
C ARG A 8 -10.11 22.99 -0.57
N ARG A 9 -9.36 23.86 -1.22
CA ARG A 9 -9.29 23.91 -2.68
C ARG A 9 -8.43 22.74 -3.14
N THR A 10 -9.01 21.74 -3.78
CA THR A 10 -8.23 20.85 -4.67
C THR A 10 -7.59 21.76 -5.71
N SER A 11 -6.26 21.76 -5.81
CA SER A 11 -5.57 22.60 -6.78
C SER A 11 -6.06 22.25 -8.18
N VAL A 12 -6.41 23.26 -8.98
CA VAL A 12 -6.87 23.08 -10.36
C VAL A 12 -5.85 22.28 -11.17
N SER A 13 -4.55 22.44 -10.89
CA SER A 13 -3.48 21.64 -11.50
C SER A 13 -3.54 20.15 -11.15
N VAL A 14 -4.03 19.79 -9.96
CA VAL A 14 -4.26 18.37 -9.59
C VAL A 14 -5.40 17.79 -10.42
N ALA A 15 -6.50 18.51 -10.60
CA ALA A 15 -7.62 18.03 -11.40
C ALA A 15 -7.24 17.82 -12.87
N VAL A 16 -6.45 18.72 -13.47
CA VAL A 16 -5.90 18.56 -14.84
C VAL A 16 -4.97 17.35 -14.91
N PHE A 17 -4.05 17.21 -13.95
CA PHE A 17 -3.16 16.06 -13.86
C PHE A 17 -3.97 14.76 -13.79
N ASP A 18 -4.97 14.67 -12.90
CA ASP A 18 -5.78 13.46 -12.70
C ASP A 18 -6.54 13.05 -13.97
N GLN A 19 -7.11 14.02 -14.71
CA GLN A 19 -7.82 13.72 -15.95
C GLN A 19 -6.89 13.21 -17.06
N ILE A 20 -5.71 13.82 -17.24
CA ILE A 20 -4.76 13.36 -18.26
C ILE A 20 -4.19 11.98 -17.87
N ALA A 21 -3.78 11.80 -16.61
CA ALA A 21 -3.29 10.53 -16.11
C ALA A 21 -4.30 9.40 -16.29
N ALA A 22 -5.59 9.63 -15.95
CA ALA A 22 -6.65 8.65 -16.15
C ALA A 22 -6.80 8.24 -17.60
N GLN A 23 -6.72 9.16 -18.57
CA GLN A 23 -6.81 8.85 -20.00
C GLN A 23 -5.59 8.06 -20.50
N ILE A 24 -4.39 8.35 -20.00
CA ILE A 24 -3.18 7.58 -20.33
C ILE A 24 -3.31 6.15 -19.78
N LEU A 25 -3.70 5.99 -18.51
CA LEU A 25 -3.85 4.69 -17.87
C LEU A 25 -4.99 3.84 -18.46
N ALA A 26 -6.07 4.49 -18.91
CA ALA A 26 -7.16 3.83 -19.62
C ALA A 26 -6.82 3.48 -21.08
N GLY A 27 -5.65 3.92 -21.60
CA GLY A 27 -5.24 3.68 -22.98
C GLY A 27 -5.94 4.58 -24.02
N THR A 28 -6.79 5.52 -23.60
CA THR A 28 -7.43 6.50 -24.50
C THR A 28 -6.37 7.41 -25.14
N LEU A 29 -5.38 7.79 -24.33
CA LEU A 29 -4.18 8.48 -24.79
C LEU A 29 -3.06 7.44 -24.92
N THR A 30 -2.69 7.09 -26.14
CA THR A 30 -1.75 6.00 -26.42
C THR A 30 -0.29 6.43 -26.31
N ALA A 31 0.57 5.50 -25.88
CA ALA A 31 2.02 5.72 -25.83
C ALA A 31 2.57 6.11 -27.21
N GLY A 32 3.49 7.06 -27.25
CA GLY A 32 4.09 7.65 -28.45
C GLY A 32 3.27 8.78 -29.09
N ALA A 33 2.00 8.93 -28.76
CA ALA A 33 1.20 10.05 -29.22
C ALA A 33 1.64 11.37 -28.55
N SER A 34 1.33 12.48 -29.21
CA SER A 34 1.58 13.81 -28.67
C SER A 34 0.33 14.35 -27.95
N LEU A 35 0.52 14.95 -26.78
CA LEU A 35 -0.52 15.75 -26.17
C LEU A 35 -0.78 17.03 -26.97
N PRO A 36 -2.02 17.57 -26.93
CA PRO A 36 -2.29 18.90 -27.48
C PRO A 36 -1.36 19.96 -26.86
N PRO A 37 -1.04 21.03 -27.60
CA PRO A 37 -0.24 22.14 -27.09
C PRO A 37 -0.85 22.72 -25.79
N GLU A 38 0.02 23.25 -24.88
CA GLU A 38 -0.42 23.85 -23.61
C GLU A 38 -1.58 24.84 -23.79
N ARG A 39 -1.57 25.63 -24.88
CA ARG A 39 -2.64 26.59 -25.19
C ARG A 39 -3.99 25.87 -25.37
N SER A 40 -4.01 24.82 -26.17
CA SER A 40 -5.25 24.06 -26.43
C SER A 40 -5.74 23.34 -25.14
N LEU A 41 -4.83 22.80 -24.33
CA LEU A 41 -5.17 22.23 -23.02
C LEU A 41 -5.76 23.29 -22.08
N THR A 42 -5.21 24.50 -22.07
CA THR A 42 -5.72 25.64 -21.28
C THR A 42 -7.15 25.99 -21.68
N GLU A 43 -7.44 26.02 -22.99
CA GLU A 43 -8.77 26.28 -23.53
C GLU A 43 -9.73 25.13 -23.22
N SER A 44 -9.31 23.88 -23.43
CA SER A 44 -10.14 22.68 -23.22
C SER A 44 -10.53 22.46 -21.76
N PHE A 45 -9.59 22.70 -20.83
CA PHE A 45 -9.83 22.57 -19.39
C PHE A 45 -10.44 23.82 -18.75
N ALA A 46 -10.54 24.93 -19.50
CA ALA A 46 -10.99 26.24 -19.00
C ALA A 46 -10.21 26.71 -17.76
N VAL A 47 -8.87 26.52 -17.76
CA VAL A 47 -7.98 26.85 -16.63
C VAL A 47 -6.86 27.77 -17.07
N ASN A 48 -6.10 28.32 -16.14
CA ASN A 48 -4.94 29.12 -16.47
C ASN A 48 -3.74 28.27 -16.92
N ARG A 49 -2.80 28.89 -17.66
CA ARG A 49 -1.61 28.21 -18.19
C ARG A 49 -0.72 27.62 -17.11
N GLN A 50 -0.64 28.29 -15.95
CA GLN A 50 0.19 27.83 -14.84
C GLN A 50 -0.31 26.47 -14.32
N ALA A 51 -1.63 26.28 -14.18
CA ALA A 51 -2.22 25.00 -13.75
C ALA A 51 -1.91 23.85 -14.74
N VAL A 52 -1.97 24.13 -16.06
CA VAL A 52 -1.60 23.15 -17.08
C VAL A 52 -0.12 22.79 -16.98
N ARG A 53 0.78 23.77 -16.87
CA ARG A 53 2.22 23.52 -16.75
C ARG A 53 2.58 22.70 -15.52
N GLU A 54 2.00 23.02 -14.36
CA GLU A 54 2.20 22.25 -13.14
C GLU A 54 1.71 20.81 -13.29
N ALA A 55 0.56 20.59 -13.95
CA ALA A 55 0.03 19.27 -14.23
C ALA A 55 0.97 18.48 -15.14
N LEU A 56 1.44 19.07 -16.25
CA LEU A 56 2.38 18.44 -17.18
C LEU A 56 3.72 18.13 -16.51
N GLN A 57 4.25 19.02 -15.69
CA GLN A 57 5.48 18.75 -14.93
C GLN A 57 5.34 17.56 -13.98
N ARG A 58 4.18 17.42 -13.30
CA ARG A 58 3.91 16.25 -12.45
C ARG A 58 3.78 14.96 -13.25
N LEU A 59 3.15 15.02 -14.44
CA LEU A 59 3.07 13.87 -15.35
C LEU A 59 4.46 13.44 -15.83
N ASP A 60 5.33 14.40 -16.14
CA ASP A 60 6.71 14.18 -16.56
C ASP A 60 7.55 13.57 -15.41
N GLN A 61 7.47 14.14 -14.20
CA GLN A 61 8.11 13.59 -13.00
C GLN A 61 7.70 12.15 -12.68
N LEU A 62 6.43 11.81 -12.93
CA LEU A 62 5.91 10.45 -12.74
C LEU A 62 6.29 9.51 -13.90
N GLY A 63 6.80 10.05 -15.02
CA GLY A 63 7.20 9.29 -16.20
C GLY A 63 6.05 8.97 -17.17
N LEU A 64 4.87 9.59 -17.01
CA LEU A 64 3.72 9.38 -17.90
C LEU A 64 3.85 10.13 -19.22
N VAL A 65 4.56 11.24 -19.22
CA VAL A 65 4.86 12.02 -20.42
C VAL A 65 6.34 12.40 -20.47
N GLU A 66 6.78 12.93 -21.60
CA GLU A 66 8.09 13.54 -21.81
C GLU A 66 7.89 14.94 -22.36
N ILE A 67 8.32 15.95 -21.61
CA ILE A 67 8.28 17.35 -22.03
C ILE A 67 9.58 17.66 -22.79
N ARG A 68 9.47 18.00 -24.07
CA ARG A 68 10.59 18.42 -24.93
C ARG A 68 10.50 19.91 -25.20
N HIS A 69 11.61 20.64 -24.97
CA HIS A 69 11.67 22.05 -25.29
C HIS A 69 11.60 22.26 -26.81
N GLY A 70 10.58 23.00 -27.25
CA GLY A 70 10.38 23.30 -28.67
C GLY A 70 9.68 22.21 -29.48
N ASP A 71 9.25 21.12 -28.84
CA ASP A 71 8.48 20.03 -29.46
C ASP A 71 7.21 19.74 -28.63
N ALA A 72 6.32 18.91 -29.18
CA ALA A 72 5.12 18.48 -28.49
C ALA A 72 5.44 17.54 -27.32
N THR A 73 4.74 17.70 -26.20
CA THR A 73 4.80 16.75 -25.07
C THR A 73 4.31 15.37 -25.52
N ARG A 74 5.14 14.34 -25.33
CA ARG A 74 4.86 12.97 -25.77
C ARG A 74 4.43 12.08 -24.62
N ILE A 75 3.44 11.24 -24.88
CA ILE A 75 2.97 10.21 -23.93
C ILE A 75 3.98 9.05 -23.94
N ARG A 76 4.39 8.62 -22.74
CA ARG A 76 5.31 7.48 -22.58
C ARG A 76 4.54 6.20 -22.29
N ASP A 77 5.16 5.07 -22.57
CA ASP A 77 4.65 3.79 -22.07
C ASP A 77 4.99 3.67 -20.57
N TYR A 78 3.97 3.85 -19.73
CA TYR A 78 4.14 3.83 -18.28
C TYR A 78 4.73 2.53 -17.75
N ARG A 79 4.54 1.39 -18.46
CA ARG A 79 5.09 0.10 -18.07
C ARG A 79 6.62 0.08 -18.13
N SER A 80 7.21 0.89 -18.99
CA SER A 80 8.67 1.01 -19.16
C SER A 80 9.27 2.24 -18.51
N SER A 81 8.46 3.27 -18.20
CA SER A 81 8.95 4.58 -17.79
C SER A 81 8.61 5.00 -16.37
N CYS A 82 7.55 4.40 -15.76
CA CYS A 82 7.14 4.75 -14.40
C CYS A 82 7.68 3.76 -13.36
N GLY A 83 7.78 4.22 -12.12
CA GLY A 83 8.12 3.40 -10.95
C GLY A 83 6.90 3.04 -10.10
N LEU A 84 7.17 2.54 -8.91
CA LEU A 84 6.15 2.17 -7.93
C LEU A 84 5.29 3.35 -7.46
N ASP A 85 5.71 4.58 -7.73
CA ASP A 85 4.96 5.80 -7.42
C ASP A 85 3.64 5.90 -8.20
N LEU A 86 3.53 5.16 -9.30
CA LEU A 86 2.30 5.08 -10.09
C LEU A 86 1.24 4.17 -9.44
N LEU A 87 1.62 3.21 -8.60
CA LEU A 87 0.72 2.22 -8.02
C LEU A 87 -0.56 2.79 -7.38
N PRO A 88 -0.53 3.90 -6.60
CA PRO A 88 -1.73 4.49 -6.03
C PRO A 88 -2.77 4.90 -7.09
N ARG A 89 -2.33 5.22 -8.31
CA ARG A 89 -3.19 5.60 -9.43
C ARG A 89 -3.76 4.39 -10.18
N LEU A 90 -3.00 3.30 -10.21
CA LEU A 90 -3.45 2.04 -10.81
C LEU A 90 -4.38 1.27 -9.88
N PHE A 91 -4.30 1.50 -8.56
CA PHE A 91 -5.04 0.75 -7.55
C PHE A 91 -6.55 0.96 -7.61
N LEU A 92 -6.99 2.17 -7.96
CA LEU A 92 -8.41 2.51 -8.16
C LEU A 92 -8.71 2.74 -9.63
N ARG A 93 -9.76 2.12 -10.13
CA ARG A 93 -10.32 2.38 -11.46
C ARG A 93 -11.04 3.74 -11.49
N ALA A 94 -11.38 4.20 -12.68
CA ALA A 94 -12.08 5.47 -12.89
C ALA A 94 -13.46 5.53 -12.20
N ASP A 95 -14.11 4.39 -11.99
CA ASP A 95 -15.38 4.24 -11.26
C ASP A 95 -15.21 4.20 -9.74
N GLY A 96 -13.98 4.34 -9.23
CA GLY A 96 -13.66 4.28 -7.81
C GLY A 96 -13.55 2.87 -7.25
N THR A 97 -13.76 1.84 -8.06
CA THR A 97 -13.55 0.44 -7.64
C THR A 97 -12.07 0.08 -7.64
N VAL A 98 -11.72 -0.90 -6.82
CA VAL A 98 -10.34 -1.42 -6.75
C VAL A 98 -10.04 -2.30 -7.95
N ASP A 99 -8.85 -2.16 -8.55
CA ASP A 99 -8.42 -3.04 -9.64
C ASP A 99 -7.86 -4.37 -9.10
N PRO A 100 -8.52 -5.52 -9.36
CA PRO A 100 -8.10 -6.82 -8.82
C PRO A 100 -6.69 -7.24 -9.25
N HIS A 101 -6.31 -6.93 -10.49
CA HIS A 101 -4.99 -7.30 -11.01
C HIS A 101 -3.86 -6.52 -10.32
N VAL A 102 -4.12 -5.25 -10.03
CA VAL A 102 -3.15 -4.41 -9.30
C VAL A 102 -3.05 -4.86 -7.85
N VAL A 103 -4.20 -5.16 -7.20
CA VAL A 103 -4.20 -5.70 -5.83
C VAL A 103 -3.41 -6.99 -5.74
N ARG A 104 -3.68 -7.95 -6.62
CA ARG A 104 -2.93 -9.21 -6.67
C ARG A 104 -1.44 -8.95 -6.81
N SER A 105 -1.02 -8.13 -7.78
CA SER A 105 0.40 -7.81 -8.00
C SER A 105 1.07 -7.15 -6.78
N VAL A 106 0.34 -6.27 -6.08
CA VAL A 106 0.81 -5.63 -4.84
C VAL A 106 1.00 -6.67 -3.73
N MET A 107 0.07 -7.63 -3.59
CA MET A 107 0.14 -8.69 -2.58
C MET A 107 1.25 -9.71 -2.87
N GLU A 108 1.42 -10.10 -4.14
CA GLU A 108 2.52 -10.96 -4.58
C GLU A 108 3.88 -10.31 -4.28
N MET A 109 4.04 -9.03 -4.63
CA MET A 109 5.28 -8.30 -4.34
C MET A 109 5.50 -8.14 -2.82
N ARG A 110 4.44 -7.87 -2.04
CA ARG A 110 4.51 -7.82 -0.57
C ARG A 110 4.99 -9.14 0.01
N ALA A 111 4.44 -10.25 -0.46
CA ALA A 111 4.81 -11.59 0.01
C ALA A 111 6.27 -11.93 -0.34
N ALA A 112 6.72 -11.62 -1.56
CA ALA A 112 8.10 -11.84 -1.98
C ALA A 112 9.10 -11.02 -1.14
N ILE A 113 8.81 -9.73 -0.93
CA ILE A 113 9.66 -8.86 -0.09
C ILE A 113 9.67 -9.35 1.36
N GLY A 114 8.51 -9.69 1.93
CA GLY A 114 8.39 -10.09 3.33
C GLY A 114 9.14 -11.40 3.61
N ALA A 115 9.01 -12.38 2.73
CA ALA A 115 9.70 -13.67 2.86
C ALA A 115 11.24 -13.53 2.78
N ASP A 116 11.73 -12.75 1.82
CA ASP A 116 13.15 -12.52 1.68
C ASP A 116 13.72 -11.62 2.78
N ALA A 117 12.96 -10.59 3.19
CA ALA A 117 13.32 -9.73 4.31
C ALA A 117 13.45 -10.53 5.63
N ALA A 118 12.57 -11.52 5.88
CA ALA A 118 12.68 -12.39 7.05
C ALA A 118 13.97 -13.22 7.03
N ALA A 119 14.34 -13.78 5.87
CA ALA A 119 15.59 -14.50 5.70
C ALA A 119 16.83 -13.61 5.94
N LEU A 120 16.83 -12.42 5.37
CA LEU A 120 17.92 -11.45 5.59
C LEU A 120 17.96 -10.94 7.04
N CYS A 121 16.81 -10.69 7.65
CA CYS A 121 16.69 -10.31 9.05
C CYS A 121 17.30 -11.38 9.97
N ALA A 122 17.06 -12.66 9.69
CA ALA A 122 17.67 -13.76 10.45
C ALA A 122 19.20 -13.72 10.45
N THR A 123 19.82 -13.25 9.37
CA THR A 123 21.29 -13.17 9.25
C THR A 123 21.88 -11.83 9.72
N ARG A 124 21.12 -10.74 9.68
CA ARG A 124 21.65 -9.37 9.82
C ARG A 124 21.17 -8.64 11.06
N ALA A 125 19.98 -8.98 11.60
CA ALA A 125 19.41 -8.26 12.73
C ALA A 125 20.32 -8.32 13.96
N ASP A 126 20.48 -7.18 14.61
CA ASP A 126 21.16 -7.03 15.88
C ASP A 126 20.22 -7.35 17.07
N GLU A 127 20.76 -7.39 18.30
CA GLU A 127 19.97 -7.70 19.50
C GLU A 127 18.90 -6.64 19.81
N PRO A 128 19.10 -5.34 19.62
CA PRO A 128 18.03 -4.36 19.75
C PRO A 128 16.82 -4.66 18.86
N ARG A 129 17.03 -5.02 17.59
CA ARG A 129 15.96 -5.42 16.67
C ARG A 129 15.26 -6.69 17.10
N MET A 130 16.04 -7.68 17.57
CA MET A 130 15.46 -8.92 18.11
C MET A 130 14.62 -8.68 19.35
N SER A 131 15.05 -7.80 20.24
CA SER A 131 14.27 -7.41 21.43
C SER A 131 12.96 -6.71 21.04
N GLU A 132 13.00 -5.78 20.07
CA GLU A 132 11.82 -5.10 19.54
C GLU A 132 10.83 -6.11 18.93
N LEU A 133 11.33 -7.07 18.13
CA LEU A 133 10.50 -8.08 17.47
C LEU A 133 9.81 -9.01 18.49
N ARG A 134 10.51 -9.41 19.57
CA ARG A 134 9.93 -10.19 20.68
C ARG A 134 8.85 -9.37 21.41
N GLY A 135 9.11 -8.09 21.70
CA GLY A 135 8.14 -7.21 22.36
C GLY A 135 6.86 -7.04 21.53
N LEU A 136 6.99 -6.90 20.19
CA LEU A 136 5.82 -6.85 19.29
C LEU A 136 5.03 -8.16 19.26
N LEU A 137 5.73 -9.30 19.36
CA LEU A 137 5.06 -10.60 19.44
C LEU A 137 4.24 -10.73 20.73
N ASP A 138 4.74 -10.22 21.86
CA ASP A 138 4.02 -10.18 23.12
C ASP A 138 2.82 -9.23 23.06
N GLU A 139 2.95 -8.06 22.40
CA GLU A 139 1.83 -7.14 22.14
C GLU A 139 0.75 -7.81 21.27
N LEU A 140 1.14 -8.50 20.18
CA LEU A 140 0.23 -9.26 19.32
C LEU A 140 -0.50 -10.36 20.08
N THR A 141 0.22 -11.12 20.91
CA THR A 141 -0.34 -12.19 21.74
C THR A 141 -1.40 -11.62 22.69
N THR A 142 -1.09 -10.52 23.37
CA THR A 142 -2.02 -9.86 24.28
C THR A 142 -3.25 -9.33 23.56
N ALA A 143 -3.07 -8.68 22.39
CA ALA A 143 -4.17 -8.13 21.61
C ALA A 143 -5.12 -9.23 21.10
N MET A 144 -4.58 -10.39 20.70
CA MET A 144 -5.39 -11.52 20.22
C MET A 144 -6.20 -12.18 21.35
N HIS A 145 -5.64 -12.31 22.56
CA HIS A 145 -6.35 -12.87 23.71
C HIS A 145 -7.42 -11.91 24.26
N SER A 146 -7.21 -10.59 24.18
CA SER A 146 -8.19 -9.59 24.64
C SER A 146 -9.45 -9.51 23.78
N THR A 147 -9.38 -9.95 22.53
CA THR A 147 -10.50 -9.96 21.59
C THR A 147 -11.33 -11.25 21.62
N ALA A 148 -10.99 -12.24 22.50
CA ALA A 148 -11.83 -13.40 22.71
C ALA A 148 -13.16 -12.94 23.37
N PRO A 149 -14.35 -13.35 22.85
CA PRO A 149 -15.61 -12.97 23.46
C PRO A 149 -15.67 -13.54 24.88
N HIS A 150 -15.71 -12.68 25.90
CA HIS A 150 -16.05 -13.08 27.25
C HIS A 150 -17.47 -13.63 27.20
N ALA A 151 -17.62 -14.93 27.46
CA ALA A 151 -18.90 -15.54 27.74
C ALA A 151 -19.60 -14.75 28.87
N ALA A 152 -20.87 -14.45 28.65
CA ALA A 152 -21.76 -13.64 29.45
C ALA A 152 -21.51 -13.72 30.97
N GLY A 153 -21.26 -12.60 31.60
CA GLY A 153 -21.18 -12.45 33.07
C GLY A 153 -21.12 -11.01 33.49
N THR A 154 -22.27 -10.47 33.92
CA THR A 154 -22.52 -9.33 34.83
C THR A 154 -21.88 -7.98 34.50
N HIS A 155 -22.76 -7.04 34.18
CA HIS A 155 -22.54 -5.60 34.12
C HIS A 155 -21.97 -5.03 35.43
N THR A 156 -20.78 -4.45 35.37
CA THR A 156 -20.38 -3.36 36.25
C THR A 156 -19.78 -2.26 35.37
N ALA A 157 -20.38 -1.06 35.49
CA ALA A 157 -19.96 0.13 34.77
C ALA A 157 -18.57 0.56 35.21
N GLY A 158 -17.58 0.42 34.32
CA GLY A 158 -16.23 0.92 34.46
C GLY A 158 -15.80 1.57 33.14
N THR A 159 -15.55 2.84 33.23
CA THR A 159 -15.23 3.80 32.19
C THR A 159 -14.06 3.43 31.27
N HIS A 160 -14.27 3.54 29.96
CA HIS A 160 -13.31 3.94 28.91
C HIS A 160 -11.93 3.28 28.83
N THR A 161 -11.86 2.10 28.21
CA THR A 161 -10.65 1.64 27.48
C THR A 161 -10.92 0.60 26.37
N ALA A 162 -12.17 0.28 26.04
CA ALA A 162 -12.52 -0.77 25.08
C ALA A 162 -12.33 -0.39 23.58
N GLY A 163 -12.03 0.87 23.26
CA GLY A 163 -11.92 1.36 21.88
C GLY A 163 -10.56 1.22 21.21
N THR A 164 -9.50 0.97 21.97
CA THR A 164 -8.11 1.03 21.48
C THR A 164 -7.56 -0.31 20.97
N HIS A 165 -8.12 -1.44 21.38
CA HIS A 165 -7.54 -2.76 21.12
C HIS A 165 -7.98 -3.43 19.81
N ALA A 166 -9.19 -3.17 19.31
CA ALA A 166 -9.65 -3.79 18.06
C ALA A 166 -9.10 -3.11 16.78
N ALA A 167 -8.82 -1.80 16.85
CA ALA A 167 -8.15 -1.06 15.77
C ALA A 167 -6.63 -1.33 15.73
N GLY A 168 -6.08 -1.99 16.74
CA GLY A 168 -4.64 -2.17 16.95
C GLY A 168 -3.99 -3.31 16.18
N LEU A 169 -4.72 -4.41 15.89
CA LEU A 169 -4.10 -5.63 15.34
C LEU A 169 -3.46 -5.42 13.94
N PRO A 170 -4.11 -4.79 12.95
CA PRO A 170 -3.47 -4.46 11.69
C PRO A 170 -2.27 -3.53 11.84
N ALA A 171 -2.33 -2.59 12.79
CA ALA A 171 -1.22 -1.68 13.06
C ALA A 171 -0.03 -2.40 13.72
N LEU A 172 -0.29 -3.32 14.65
CA LEU A 172 0.74 -4.15 15.27
C LEU A 172 1.42 -5.05 14.23
N THR A 173 0.63 -5.70 13.39
CA THR A 173 1.17 -6.53 12.29
C THR A 173 1.98 -5.69 11.30
N ALA A 174 1.54 -4.47 11.00
CA ALA A 174 2.32 -3.57 10.16
C ALA A 174 3.66 -3.21 10.79
N ARG A 175 3.70 -2.92 12.10
CA ARG A 175 4.96 -2.68 12.84
C ARG A 175 5.85 -3.91 12.89
N PHE A 176 5.27 -5.09 13.06
CA PHE A 176 6.00 -6.37 13.01
C PHE A 176 6.78 -6.52 11.69
N TRP A 177 6.12 -6.31 10.57
CA TRP A 177 6.77 -6.34 9.26
C TRP A 177 7.76 -5.18 9.05
N ASP A 178 7.53 -4.03 9.66
CA ASP A 178 8.49 -2.92 9.64
C ASP A 178 9.82 -3.31 10.28
N VAL A 179 9.78 -3.90 11.47
CA VAL A 179 10.99 -4.35 12.18
C VAL A 179 11.74 -5.42 11.38
N ILE A 180 11.04 -6.36 10.75
CA ILE A 180 11.66 -7.40 9.91
C ILE A 180 12.34 -6.78 8.69
N VAL A 181 11.64 -5.87 7.99
CA VAL A 181 12.21 -5.22 6.80
C VAL A 181 13.38 -4.31 7.16
N ASP A 182 13.31 -3.58 8.29
CA ASP A 182 14.46 -2.79 8.78
C ASP A 182 15.62 -3.70 9.21
N GLY A 183 15.31 -4.83 9.88
CA GLY A 183 16.31 -5.82 10.26
C GLY A 183 16.96 -6.56 9.08
N SER A 184 16.33 -6.52 7.90
CA SER A 184 16.93 -7.04 6.66
C SER A 184 18.08 -6.19 6.13
N ASP A 185 18.24 -4.95 6.63
CA ASP A 185 19.21 -3.96 6.16
C ASP A 185 19.21 -3.82 4.61
N ASN A 186 18.00 -3.79 4.03
CA ASN A 186 17.79 -3.62 2.59
C ASN A 186 16.89 -2.41 2.33
N ILE A 187 17.53 -1.29 1.99
CA ILE A 187 16.81 -0.02 1.72
C ILE A 187 15.80 -0.14 0.58
N CYS A 188 16.08 -1.00 -0.43
CA CYS A 188 15.15 -1.20 -1.54
C CYS A 188 13.86 -1.87 -1.06
N TYR A 189 13.94 -2.83 -0.13
CA TYR A 189 12.76 -3.46 0.47
C TYR A 189 11.95 -2.46 1.31
N ARG A 190 12.63 -1.63 2.10
CA ARG A 190 11.97 -0.57 2.87
C ARG A 190 11.20 0.39 1.96
N LEU A 191 11.85 0.93 0.93
CA LEU A 191 11.22 1.87 0.01
C LEU A 191 10.08 1.22 -0.79
N SER A 192 10.26 -0.02 -1.22
CA SER A 192 9.22 -0.78 -1.91
C SER A 192 8.01 -1.03 -1.01
N LEU A 193 8.20 -1.49 0.23
CA LEU A 193 7.11 -1.69 1.19
C LEU A 193 6.34 -0.39 1.46
N ASN A 194 7.04 0.74 1.58
CA ASN A 194 6.41 2.05 1.72
C ASN A 194 5.56 2.42 0.49
N ALA A 195 6.04 2.11 -0.73
CA ALA A 195 5.30 2.35 -1.96
C ALA A 195 4.04 1.46 -2.04
N LEU A 196 4.15 0.16 -1.71
CA LEU A 196 3.01 -0.76 -1.65
C LEU A 196 1.94 -0.29 -0.66
N ARG A 197 2.34 0.15 0.54
CA ARG A 197 1.42 0.70 1.54
C ARG A 197 0.69 1.94 1.06
N ARG A 198 1.39 2.85 0.37
CA ARG A 198 0.75 4.01 -0.26
C ARG A 198 -0.25 3.61 -1.33
N ALA A 199 0.02 2.53 -2.07
CA ALA A 199 -0.86 2.07 -3.14
C ALA A 199 -2.24 1.67 -2.61
N TYR A 200 -2.32 0.90 -1.55
CA TYR A 200 -3.60 0.43 -1.00
C TYR A 200 -4.20 1.35 0.08
N GLN A 201 -3.55 2.46 0.41
CA GLN A 201 -4.07 3.40 1.42
C GLN A 201 -5.54 3.82 1.20
N PRO A 202 -6.00 4.08 -0.05
CA PRO A 202 -7.41 4.43 -0.28
C PRO A 202 -8.40 3.33 0.07
N ALA A 203 -7.97 2.06 0.03
CA ALA A 203 -8.78 0.88 0.35
C ALA A 203 -8.30 0.14 1.60
N LYS A 204 -7.52 0.80 2.46
CA LYS A 204 -6.85 0.19 3.62
C LYS A 204 -7.80 -0.63 4.50
N ALA A 205 -8.96 -0.08 4.86
CA ALA A 205 -9.92 -0.77 5.72
C ALA A 205 -10.44 -2.08 5.10
N MET A 206 -10.67 -2.10 3.78
CA MET A 206 -11.06 -3.29 3.06
C MET A 206 -9.92 -4.33 3.05
N ILE A 207 -8.70 -3.90 2.71
CA ILE A 207 -7.52 -4.79 2.69
C ILE A 207 -7.26 -5.37 4.08
N ASP A 208 -7.28 -4.55 5.14
CA ASP A 208 -7.08 -5.01 6.52
C ASP A 208 -8.12 -6.07 6.93
N SER A 209 -9.38 -5.92 6.50
CA SER A 209 -10.42 -6.92 6.80
C SER A 209 -10.22 -8.23 6.02
N LEU A 210 -9.75 -8.18 4.79
CA LEU A 210 -9.41 -9.37 4.00
C LEU A 210 -8.19 -10.10 4.56
N MET A 211 -7.23 -9.36 5.11
CA MET A 211 -6.01 -9.92 5.70
C MET A 211 -6.19 -10.39 7.15
N ILE A 212 -7.40 -10.44 7.68
CA ILE A 212 -7.65 -10.78 9.09
C ILE A 212 -7.12 -12.16 9.48
N ALA A 213 -7.12 -13.13 8.55
CA ALA A 213 -6.58 -14.47 8.78
C ALA A 213 -5.06 -14.45 9.02
N GLU A 214 -4.32 -13.60 8.30
CA GLU A 214 -2.90 -13.35 8.52
C GLU A 214 -2.69 -12.61 9.86
N HIS A 215 -3.42 -11.51 10.08
CA HIS A 215 -3.27 -10.71 11.31
C HIS A 215 -3.52 -11.52 12.58
N ARG A 216 -4.38 -12.56 12.55
CA ARG A 216 -4.73 -13.41 13.68
C ARG A 216 -3.93 -14.70 13.78
N ASP A 217 -3.01 -14.96 12.86
CA ASP A 217 -2.17 -16.15 12.90
C ASP A 217 -1.01 -16.01 13.88
N LEU A 218 -1.29 -16.13 15.18
CA LEU A 218 -0.26 -16.01 16.21
C LEU A 218 0.85 -17.05 16.03
N ASN A 219 0.53 -18.29 15.67
CA ASN A 219 1.51 -19.34 15.45
C ASN A 219 2.46 -18.99 14.30
N GLY A 220 1.92 -18.47 13.20
CA GLY A 220 2.74 -18.02 12.08
C GLY A 220 3.70 -16.90 12.46
N HIS A 221 3.24 -15.90 13.26
CA HIS A 221 4.12 -14.85 13.77
C HIS A 221 5.20 -15.41 14.72
N GLN A 222 4.84 -16.35 15.59
CA GLN A 222 5.80 -17.03 16.48
C GLN A 222 6.85 -17.83 15.71
N ASP A 223 6.45 -18.56 14.66
CA ASP A 223 7.37 -19.33 13.82
C ASP A 223 8.37 -18.44 13.10
N VAL A 224 7.94 -17.27 12.58
CA VAL A 224 8.85 -16.28 11.97
C VAL A 224 9.86 -15.78 13.00
N VAL A 225 9.41 -15.34 14.18
CA VAL A 225 10.31 -14.84 15.24
C VAL A 225 11.29 -15.91 15.71
N ALA A 226 10.80 -17.15 15.92
CA ALA A 226 11.64 -18.28 16.34
C ALA A 226 12.74 -18.59 15.31
N ALA A 227 12.40 -18.57 14.03
CA ALA A 227 13.38 -18.82 12.96
C ALA A 227 14.42 -17.69 12.86
N ILE A 228 13.99 -16.42 12.96
CA ILE A 228 14.91 -15.28 12.99
C ILE A 228 15.84 -15.35 14.23
N ALA A 229 15.30 -15.66 15.39
CA ALA A 229 16.08 -15.81 16.63
C ALA A 229 17.10 -16.96 16.56
N ALA A 230 16.74 -18.05 15.86
CA ALA A 230 17.66 -19.17 15.59
C ALA A 230 18.70 -18.85 14.51
N ARG A 231 18.68 -17.68 13.90
CA ARG A 231 19.55 -17.32 12.77
C ARG A 231 19.41 -18.25 11.55
N ASP A 232 18.25 -18.88 11.40
CA ASP A 232 17.92 -19.81 10.32
C ASP A 232 17.18 -19.08 9.19
N ALA A 233 17.93 -18.64 8.18
CA ALA A 233 17.41 -17.85 7.06
C ALA A 233 16.38 -18.61 6.22
N GLU A 234 16.60 -19.89 5.97
CA GLU A 234 15.70 -20.71 5.14
C GLU A 234 14.38 -20.97 5.87
N ARG A 235 14.46 -21.30 7.16
CA ARG A 235 13.27 -21.46 8.00
C ARG A 235 12.51 -20.15 8.17
N ALA A 236 13.21 -19.01 8.32
CA ALA A 236 12.58 -17.70 8.40
C ALA A 236 11.82 -17.34 7.11
N ARG A 237 12.43 -17.62 5.93
CA ARG A 237 11.78 -17.47 4.64
C ARG A 237 10.52 -18.32 4.53
N ALA A 238 10.60 -19.61 4.86
CA ALA A 238 9.49 -20.54 4.77
C ALA A 238 8.33 -20.15 5.70
N ALA A 239 8.61 -19.80 6.96
CA ALA A 239 7.62 -19.34 7.93
C ALA A 239 6.94 -18.05 7.46
N ALA A 240 7.70 -17.06 6.99
CA ALA A 240 7.18 -15.82 6.45
C ALA A 240 6.31 -16.05 5.20
N THR A 241 6.73 -16.93 4.29
CA THR A 241 5.94 -17.31 3.10
C THR A 241 4.59 -17.88 3.50
N THR A 242 4.57 -18.81 4.48
CA THR A 242 3.34 -19.45 4.97
C THR A 242 2.40 -18.43 5.61
N LEU A 243 2.93 -17.53 6.44
CA LEU A 243 2.14 -16.48 7.09
C LEU A 243 1.53 -15.52 6.08
N LEU A 244 2.34 -15.02 5.14
CA LEU A 244 1.92 -14.04 4.12
C LEU A 244 0.94 -14.62 3.08
N ALA A 245 1.02 -15.93 2.82
CA ALA A 245 0.09 -16.62 1.92
C ALA A 245 -1.35 -16.50 2.40
N ARG A 246 -1.61 -16.53 3.72
CA ARG A 246 -2.97 -16.39 4.27
C ARG A 246 -3.68 -15.11 3.84
N GLY A 247 -2.96 -13.98 3.85
CA GLY A 247 -3.50 -12.70 3.38
C GLY A 247 -3.64 -12.66 1.86
N THR A 248 -2.65 -13.17 1.14
CA THR A 248 -2.66 -13.18 -0.33
C THR A 248 -3.76 -14.07 -0.88
N ASP A 249 -3.96 -15.26 -0.32
CA ASP A 249 -4.98 -16.23 -0.76
C ASP A 249 -6.39 -15.69 -0.53
N ALA A 250 -6.65 -15.08 0.64
CA ALA A 250 -7.95 -14.48 0.94
C ALA A 250 -8.34 -13.39 -0.06
N ILE A 251 -7.37 -12.55 -0.44
CA ILE A 251 -7.58 -11.49 -1.42
C ILE A 251 -7.76 -12.07 -2.82
N THR A 252 -6.95 -13.04 -3.22
CA THR A 252 -7.03 -13.68 -4.53
C THR A 252 -8.36 -14.39 -4.72
N THR A 253 -8.84 -15.14 -3.71
CA THR A 253 -10.12 -15.83 -3.75
C THR A 253 -11.27 -14.86 -3.95
N LEU A 254 -11.33 -13.77 -3.20
CA LEU A 254 -12.38 -12.77 -3.34
C LEU A 254 -12.49 -12.21 -4.76
N PHE A 255 -11.34 -11.87 -5.36
CA PHE A 255 -11.35 -11.26 -6.69
C PHE A 255 -11.60 -12.26 -7.81
N THR A 256 -11.20 -13.51 -7.64
CA THR A 256 -11.56 -14.60 -8.59
C THR A 256 -13.06 -14.81 -8.62
N ASP A 257 -13.71 -14.84 -7.44
CA ASP A 257 -15.17 -15.00 -7.34
C ASP A 257 -15.92 -13.82 -7.99
N LEU A 258 -15.39 -12.59 -7.87
CA LEU A 258 -15.97 -11.40 -8.51
C LEU A 258 -15.79 -11.36 -10.03
N GLU A 259 -14.74 -11.98 -10.58
CA GLU A 259 -14.52 -12.10 -12.04
C GLU A 259 -15.44 -13.18 -12.66
N ILE A 260 -15.77 -14.24 -11.93
CA ILE A 260 -16.67 -15.30 -12.39
C ILE A 260 -18.13 -14.82 -12.44
N GLN A 261 -18.50 -13.81 -11.64
CA GLN A 261 -19.87 -13.26 -11.57
C GLN A 261 -20.16 -12.18 -12.63
N ARG A 262 -19.21 -11.82 -13.46
CA ARG A 262 -19.34 -10.84 -14.57
C ARG A 262 -19.38 -11.49 -15.92
#